data_ab4e452996d3cb86d361d4e2f5129a52
#
_entry.id   ab4e452996d3cb86d361d4e2f5129a52
#
_cell.length_a   1.000
_cell.length_b   1.000
_cell.length_c   1.000
_cell.angle_alpha   90.00
_cell.angle_beta   90.00
_cell.angle_gamma   90.00
#
_symmetry.space_group_name_H-M   'P 1'
#
loop_
_entity.id
_entity.type
_entity.pdbx_description
1 polymer ?
#
loop_
_entity_poly.entity_id
_entity_poly.type
_entity_poly.pdbx_seq_one_letter_code
_entity_poly.pdbx_strand_id
1 'polypeptide(L)'
;MKQEVSGARPQKGNPFVSFLWVILIVLFLNWLIFPNLMNRKISATDYSTFVEKMDAGAIKEVMVKSGQIYFTVLENGEELTYQTGEIEDPQLVDRLLKAKSPNANGKITFSEIVPEENSPVLNFILMWILPGLLFYIIWKQASRSIQARMGAGGNFMSFGNGGAKIYADSEIKTTFADVAGQNEAKEMLKEIVDFLHNPKKYTDIGASLPKGALLVSPPGTGKTLIARAVAGEAKVPFFAISGSEFVQMFVGMGAAKVRDLFRQANEKAPCIIFIDEIDAIGKRRDSGLGGNDEREQTLNQLLTEMDGFDGRKGVVILAATNRPENLDKALLRPGRFDRRIQMELPDLEGRKAILNVHLKRVKHEEVDIDVVARATAGTSGAELANIVNEAALRAVRMGRNKINTADLEESVETVIAGAQKKGKVVSAEEKRIIAYHEIGHALVAAMQTHSAPVHKITIIPRTSGALGYTMQVESGEQVLMNKDDLFNRIVTLTGGRTAEEVICHVVTTGASNDIEQATKLARAMVTRYGMSDKYDMMGLETVNNAYLGGDTSLTCSAETAANINLEVLDIIKKAHEKARCLIQENIQVMHEAATFLLEKETITGEEFMHILHSVRQEK
;
A
#
# COMPACT_ATOMS: atom_id res chain seq x y z
N MET A 1 35.82 45.89 1.26
CA MET A 1 34.77 46.90 1.04
C MET A 1 34.30 46.81 -0.39
N LYS A 2 33.18 46.14 -0.62
CA LYS A 2 32.15 46.35 -1.66
C LYS A 2 31.11 45.25 -1.49
N GLN A 3 29.98 45.63 -0.96
CA GLN A 3 28.77 44.82 -0.88
C GLN A 3 28.17 44.72 -2.28
N GLU A 4 27.93 43.50 -2.75
CA GLU A 4 27.03 43.27 -3.87
C GLU A 4 25.64 42.93 -3.32
N VAL A 5 24.71 43.81 -3.68
CA VAL A 5 23.29 43.71 -3.39
C VAL A 5 22.68 42.65 -4.34
N SER A 6 22.24 41.54 -3.79
CA SER A 6 21.51 40.51 -4.56
C SER A 6 20.09 41.00 -4.84
N GLY A 7 19.82 41.35 -6.09
CA GLY A 7 18.48 41.66 -6.57
C GLY A 7 17.58 40.43 -6.59
N ALA A 8 16.50 40.48 -5.83
CA ALA A 8 15.44 39.49 -5.86
C ALA A 8 14.76 39.45 -7.24
N ARG A 9 14.81 38.31 -7.92
CA ARG A 9 14.06 38.07 -9.16
C ARG A 9 12.57 37.93 -8.83
N PRO A 10 11.64 38.56 -9.57
CA PRO A 10 10.21 38.37 -9.36
C PRO A 10 9.79 36.95 -9.66
N GLN A 11 9.12 36.32 -8.72
CA GLN A 11 8.49 35.00 -8.91
C GLN A 11 7.47 35.06 -10.07
N LYS A 12 7.68 34.23 -11.09
CA LYS A 12 6.75 34.07 -12.22
C LYS A 12 5.47 33.38 -11.73
N GLY A 13 4.38 34.09 -11.67
CA GLY A 13 3.05 33.56 -11.39
C GLY A 13 2.68 32.43 -12.36
N ASN A 14 2.11 31.39 -11.82
CA ASN A 14 1.64 30.21 -12.57
C ASN A 14 0.46 30.61 -13.48
N PRO A 15 0.50 30.42 -14.83
CA PRO A 15 -0.57 30.84 -15.74
C PRO A 15 -1.92 30.16 -15.45
N PHE A 16 -1.90 28.99 -14.83
CA PHE A 16 -3.10 28.29 -14.36
C PHE A 16 -3.81 29.05 -13.22
N VAL A 17 -3.05 29.66 -12.33
CA VAL A 17 -3.59 30.47 -11.23
C VAL A 17 -4.23 31.75 -11.77
N SER A 18 -3.64 32.37 -12.80
CA SER A 18 -4.22 33.56 -13.45
C SER A 18 -5.54 33.22 -14.18
N PHE A 19 -5.64 32.06 -14.81
CA PHE A 19 -6.86 31.55 -15.45
C PHE A 19 -7.97 31.27 -14.43
N LEU A 20 -7.60 30.68 -13.28
CA LEU A 20 -8.55 30.41 -12.18
C LEU A 20 -9.09 31.72 -11.59
N TRP A 21 -8.26 32.76 -11.48
CA TRP A 21 -8.68 34.08 -11.03
C TRP A 21 -9.65 34.74 -12.01
N VAL A 22 -9.44 34.61 -13.32
CA VAL A 22 -10.37 35.14 -14.32
C VAL A 22 -11.73 34.44 -14.25
N ILE A 23 -11.76 33.11 -14.11
CA ILE A 23 -13.01 32.35 -13.92
C ILE A 23 -13.70 32.79 -12.61
N LEU A 24 -12.96 32.91 -11.52
CA LEU A 24 -13.51 33.36 -10.24
C LEU A 24 -14.07 34.78 -10.31
N ILE A 25 -13.39 35.69 -11.01
CA ILE A 25 -13.89 37.06 -11.22
C ILE A 25 -15.16 37.07 -12.05
N VAL A 26 -15.26 36.27 -13.13
CA VAL A 26 -16.47 36.15 -13.95
C VAL A 26 -17.61 35.51 -13.18
N LEU A 27 -17.36 34.49 -12.38
CA LEU A 27 -18.36 33.86 -11.51
C LEU A 27 -18.79 34.82 -10.39
N PHE A 28 -17.88 35.58 -9.82
CA PHE A 28 -18.16 36.56 -8.78
C PHE A 28 -18.98 37.75 -9.32
N LEU A 29 -18.64 38.25 -10.51
CA LEU A 29 -19.42 39.30 -11.18
C LEU A 29 -20.82 38.79 -11.55
N ASN A 30 -20.93 37.57 -12.02
CA ASN A 30 -22.21 36.95 -12.32
C ASN A 30 -23.08 36.73 -11.06
N TRP A 31 -22.44 36.35 -9.96
CA TRP A 31 -23.09 36.19 -8.66
C TRP A 31 -23.49 37.51 -7.99
N LEU A 32 -22.69 38.58 -8.17
CA LEU A 32 -22.93 39.90 -7.53
C LEU A 32 -23.85 40.80 -8.36
N ILE A 33 -23.75 40.80 -9.68
CA ILE A 33 -24.46 41.73 -10.56
C ILE A 33 -25.84 41.20 -10.98
N PHE A 34 -25.97 39.92 -11.32
CA PHE A 34 -27.23 39.34 -11.79
C PHE A 34 -28.36 39.32 -10.73
N PRO A 35 -28.14 39.00 -9.46
CA PRO A 35 -29.20 39.00 -8.46
C PRO A 35 -29.70 40.39 -8.10
N ASN A 36 -28.83 41.41 -8.13
CA ASN A 36 -29.20 42.78 -7.78
C ASN A 36 -30.01 43.53 -8.87
N LEU A 37 -29.93 43.07 -10.13
CA LEU A 37 -30.73 43.62 -11.20
C LEU A 37 -32.15 43.03 -11.27
N MET A 38 -32.44 41.91 -10.59
CA MET A 38 -33.73 41.21 -10.66
C MET A 38 -34.52 41.21 -9.33
N ASN A 39 -34.08 41.78 -8.26
CA ASN A 39 -34.75 41.73 -6.98
C ASN A 39 -35.73 42.91 -6.78
N ARG A 40 -36.88 42.92 -7.44
CA ARG A 40 -38.14 43.31 -6.76
C ARG A 40 -38.57 42.11 -5.94
N LYS A 41 -38.78 42.28 -4.61
CA LYS A 41 -39.30 41.21 -3.73
C LYS A 41 -40.71 40.86 -4.16
N ILE A 42 -40.87 39.82 -4.96
CA ILE A 42 -42.17 39.30 -5.38
C ILE A 42 -42.48 38.15 -4.42
N SER A 43 -43.56 38.25 -3.65
CA SER A 43 -44.05 37.22 -2.76
C SER A 43 -45.16 36.42 -3.42
N ALA A 44 -45.03 35.08 -3.47
CA ALA A 44 -46.10 34.23 -3.98
C ALA A 44 -47.24 34.17 -2.97
N THR A 45 -48.50 34.25 -3.47
CA THR A 45 -49.71 34.18 -2.66
C THR A 45 -50.83 33.44 -3.41
N ASP A 46 -51.92 33.10 -2.68
CA ASP A 46 -53.06 32.42 -3.27
C ASP A 46 -54.01 33.40 -3.99
N TYR A 47 -54.78 32.90 -4.95
CA TYR A 47 -55.78 33.70 -5.68
C TYR A 47 -56.87 34.26 -4.78
N SER A 48 -57.25 33.55 -3.70
CA SER A 48 -58.18 34.01 -2.66
C SER A 48 -57.71 35.30 -1.99
N THR A 49 -56.41 35.38 -1.64
CA THR A 49 -55.79 36.57 -1.06
C THR A 49 -55.80 37.77 -2.05
N PHE A 50 -55.63 37.50 -3.35
CA PHE A 50 -55.76 38.53 -4.38
C PHE A 50 -57.18 39.12 -4.39
N VAL A 51 -58.22 38.27 -4.38
CA VAL A 51 -59.63 38.71 -4.36
C VAL A 51 -59.93 39.47 -3.07
N GLU A 52 -59.50 38.97 -1.90
CA GLU A 52 -59.69 39.62 -0.61
C GLU A 52 -59.08 41.04 -0.55
N LYS A 53 -57.83 41.19 -1.03
CA LYS A 53 -57.14 42.48 -1.11
C LYS A 53 -57.75 43.41 -2.16
N MET A 54 -58.36 42.87 -3.21
CA MET A 54 -59.11 43.63 -4.22
C MET A 54 -60.41 44.19 -3.62
N ASP A 55 -61.17 43.36 -2.91
CA ASP A 55 -62.41 43.77 -2.27
C ASP A 55 -62.18 44.77 -1.10
N ALA A 56 -61.05 44.62 -0.41
CA ALA A 56 -60.59 45.59 0.60
C ALA A 56 -60.11 46.93 0.01
N GLY A 57 -59.99 47.05 -1.29
CA GLY A 57 -59.55 48.27 -1.95
C GLY A 57 -58.07 48.60 -1.80
N ALA A 58 -57.23 47.62 -1.45
CA ALA A 58 -55.81 47.81 -1.15
C ALA A 58 -54.91 47.71 -2.39
N ILE A 59 -55.40 47.22 -3.52
CA ILE A 59 -54.64 47.00 -4.73
C ILE A 59 -54.46 48.30 -5.56
N LYS A 60 -53.21 48.61 -5.89
CA LYS A 60 -52.81 49.76 -6.68
C LYS A 60 -52.76 49.44 -8.17
N GLU A 61 -52.12 48.36 -8.53
CA GLU A 61 -51.87 47.95 -9.90
C GLU A 61 -51.96 46.43 -10.06
N VAL A 62 -52.51 45.98 -11.18
CA VAL A 62 -52.56 44.54 -11.54
C VAL A 62 -51.95 44.35 -12.92
N MET A 63 -51.04 43.43 -13.05
CA MET A 63 -50.43 43.04 -14.33
C MET A 63 -50.65 41.56 -14.58
N VAL A 64 -51.18 41.20 -15.70
CA VAL A 64 -51.32 39.81 -16.16
C VAL A 64 -50.22 39.49 -17.14
N LYS A 65 -49.48 38.41 -16.90
CA LYS A 65 -48.37 37.97 -17.75
C LYS A 65 -48.32 36.45 -17.78
N SER A 66 -48.48 35.86 -18.96
CA SER A 66 -48.27 34.41 -19.18
C SER A 66 -48.98 33.49 -18.19
N GLY A 67 -50.29 33.75 -17.92
CA GLY A 67 -51.07 32.91 -16.96
C GLY A 67 -50.79 33.17 -15.49
N GLN A 68 -50.15 34.28 -15.16
CA GLN A 68 -49.89 34.73 -13.79
C GLN A 68 -50.32 36.17 -13.59
N ILE A 69 -50.90 36.46 -12.43
CA ILE A 69 -51.32 37.78 -12.02
C ILE A 69 -50.33 38.35 -11.04
N TYR A 70 -49.75 39.48 -11.36
CA TYR A 70 -48.91 40.27 -10.46
C TYR A 70 -49.72 41.45 -10.00
N PHE A 71 -49.79 41.68 -8.69
CA PHE A 71 -50.51 42.79 -8.13
C PHE A 71 -49.72 43.50 -7.04
N THR A 72 -49.79 44.83 -7.08
CA THR A 72 -49.08 45.67 -6.11
C THR A 72 -50.06 46.21 -5.10
N VAL A 73 -49.77 46.02 -3.80
CA VAL A 73 -50.54 46.48 -2.66
C VAL A 73 -49.76 47.51 -1.90
N LEU A 74 -50.44 48.52 -1.37
CA LEU A 74 -49.86 49.53 -0.49
C LEU A 74 -50.11 49.12 0.97
N GLU A 75 -49.12 48.57 1.64
CA GLU A 75 -49.18 48.19 3.07
C GLU A 75 -48.15 49.02 3.87
N ASN A 76 -48.62 49.70 4.91
CA ASN A 76 -47.80 50.55 5.77
C ASN A 76 -46.93 51.60 5.05
N GLY A 77 -47.36 52.07 3.88
CA GLY A 77 -46.61 53.05 3.10
C GLY A 77 -45.55 52.47 2.16
N GLU A 78 -45.37 51.14 2.14
CA GLU A 78 -44.48 50.46 1.19
C GLU A 78 -45.28 49.73 0.10
N GLU A 79 -44.73 49.74 -1.12
CA GLU A 79 -45.33 49.02 -2.25
C GLU A 79 -44.80 47.59 -2.25
N LEU A 80 -45.65 46.62 -1.99
CA LEU A 80 -45.33 45.20 -2.02
C LEU A 80 -45.98 44.56 -3.24
N THR A 81 -45.18 43.83 -4.04
CA THR A 81 -45.68 43.12 -5.21
C THR A 81 -45.86 41.64 -4.91
N TYR A 82 -47.08 41.17 -5.13
CA TYR A 82 -47.45 39.76 -4.97
C TYR A 82 -47.68 39.12 -6.33
N GLN A 83 -47.51 37.80 -6.39
CA GLN A 83 -47.74 36.99 -7.58
C GLN A 83 -48.70 35.85 -7.24
N THR A 84 -49.69 35.62 -8.08
CA THR A 84 -50.61 34.48 -8.00
C THR A 84 -50.86 33.87 -9.36
N GLY A 85 -51.28 32.60 -9.43
CA GLY A 85 -51.75 31.96 -10.64
C GLY A 85 -53.06 32.57 -11.15
N GLU A 86 -53.24 32.63 -12.44
CA GLU A 86 -54.50 33.02 -13.04
C GLU A 86 -55.52 31.87 -12.94
N ILE A 87 -56.72 32.17 -12.47
CA ILE A 87 -57.89 31.28 -12.57
C ILE A 87 -58.82 31.88 -13.61
N GLU A 88 -59.38 31.06 -14.48
CA GLU A 88 -60.35 31.51 -15.46
C GLU A 88 -61.59 32.09 -14.78
N ASP A 89 -61.56 33.40 -14.49
CA ASP A 89 -62.70 34.18 -13.98
C ASP A 89 -63.19 35.15 -15.04
N PRO A 90 -64.31 34.85 -15.75
CA PRO A 90 -64.85 35.73 -16.80
C PRO A 90 -65.28 37.10 -16.25
N GLN A 91 -65.47 37.25 -14.93
CA GLN A 91 -65.88 38.49 -14.31
C GLN A 91 -64.73 39.31 -13.70
N LEU A 92 -63.50 38.85 -13.85
CA LEU A 92 -62.33 39.50 -13.26
C LEU A 92 -62.17 40.96 -13.71
N VAL A 93 -62.34 41.22 -14.98
CA VAL A 93 -62.25 42.59 -15.57
C VAL A 93 -63.34 43.49 -15.02
N ASP A 94 -64.58 42.98 -14.89
CA ASP A 94 -65.71 43.75 -14.34
C ASP A 94 -65.52 44.06 -12.84
N ARG A 95 -64.90 43.14 -12.10
CA ARG A 95 -64.53 43.31 -10.69
C ARG A 95 -63.40 44.33 -10.53
N LEU A 96 -62.39 44.29 -11.35
CA LEU A 96 -61.27 45.26 -11.35
C LEU A 96 -61.73 46.68 -11.70
N LEU A 97 -62.71 46.82 -12.61
CA LEU A 97 -63.29 48.11 -12.94
C LEU A 97 -64.17 48.71 -11.84
N LYS A 98 -64.79 47.87 -10.98
CA LYS A 98 -65.67 48.27 -9.89
C LYS A 98 -64.96 48.42 -8.53
N ALA A 99 -63.78 47.78 -8.40
CA ALA A 99 -63.03 47.79 -7.17
C ALA A 99 -62.41 49.18 -6.88
N LYS A 100 -62.42 49.57 -5.62
CA LYS A 100 -61.77 50.81 -5.16
C LYS A 100 -60.23 50.57 -5.08
N SER A 101 -59.48 51.63 -5.30
CA SER A 101 -58.00 51.58 -5.27
C SER A 101 -57.42 52.75 -4.44
N PRO A 102 -56.27 52.60 -3.79
CA PRO A 102 -55.57 53.70 -3.15
C PRO A 102 -54.96 54.71 -4.15
N ASN A 103 -55.12 54.51 -5.43
CA ASN A 103 -54.67 55.45 -6.45
C ASN A 103 -55.42 56.79 -6.38
N ALA A 104 -54.79 57.89 -6.78
CA ALA A 104 -55.38 59.24 -6.77
C ALA A 104 -56.74 59.33 -7.55
N ASN A 105 -56.96 58.46 -8.54
CA ASN A 105 -58.19 58.37 -9.32
C ASN A 105 -59.21 57.35 -8.77
N GLY A 106 -58.93 56.70 -7.63
CA GLY A 106 -59.80 55.72 -6.96
C GLY A 106 -60.01 54.42 -7.76
N LYS A 107 -59.28 54.19 -8.85
CA LYS A 107 -59.40 53.00 -9.73
C LYS A 107 -58.12 52.21 -9.79
N ILE A 108 -58.22 50.88 -9.93
CA ILE A 108 -57.07 49.98 -10.11
C ILE A 108 -56.59 50.19 -11.56
N THR A 109 -55.26 50.33 -11.70
CA THR A 109 -54.61 50.30 -13.03
C THR A 109 -54.33 48.85 -13.37
N PHE A 110 -54.82 48.35 -14.50
CA PHE A 110 -54.51 46.99 -14.94
C PHE A 110 -54.09 46.98 -16.40
N SER A 111 -53.11 46.12 -16.70
CA SER A 111 -52.56 45.93 -18.05
C SER A 111 -52.15 44.49 -18.27
N GLU A 112 -52.24 44.05 -19.49
CA GLU A 112 -51.60 42.83 -19.95
C GLU A 112 -50.28 43.21 -20.61
N ILE A 113 -49.18 42.60 -20.16
CA ILE A 113 -47.88 42.86 -20.82
C ILE A 113 -47.81 42.00 -22.06
N VAL A 114 -47.94 42.62 -23.20
CA VAL A 114 -47.54 42.00 -24.48
C VAL A 114 -46.05 41.78 -24.46
N PRO A 115 -45.52 40.54 -24.66
CA PRO A 115 -44.10 40.30 -24.68
C PRO A 115 -43.45 41.20 -25.75
N GLU A 116 -42.58 42.14 -25.36
CA GLU A 116 -41.71 42.80 -26.32
C GLU A 116 -40.84 41.72 -26.97
N GLU A 117 -40.99 41.53 -28.28
CA GLU A 117 -40.09 40.69 -29.08
C GLU A 117 -38.70 41.35 -29.04
N ASN A 118 -37.90 40.98 -28.04
CA ASN A 118 -36.49 41.27 -28.10
C ASN A 118 -35.95 40.66 -29.38
N SER A 119 -35.38 41.49 -30.26
CA SER A 119 -34.88 41.09 -31.58
C SER A 119 -34.06 39.81 -31.44
N PRO A 120 -34.47 38.67 -32.04
CA PRO A 120 -33.74 37.40 -31.94
C PRO A 120 -32.29 37.53 -32.36
N VAL A 121 -32.01 38.48 -33.24
CA VAL A 121 -30.68 38.80 -33.74
C VAL A 121 -29.79 39.45 -32.66
N LEU A 122 -30.35 40.35 -31.85
CA LEU A 122 -29.59 41.00 -30.77
C LEU A 122 -29.23 40.00 -29.68
N ASN A 123 -30.16 39.12 -29.31
CA ASN A 123 -29.91 38.06 -28.33
C ASN A 123 -28.90 37.04 -28.83
N PHE A 124 -28.95 36.69 -30.13
CA PHE A 124 -27.98 35.81 -30.75
C PHE A 124 -26.56 36.42 -30.74
N ILE A 125 -26.44 37.72 -31.06
CA ILE A 125 -25.17 38.45 -31.03
C ILE A 125 -24.59 38.50 -29.61
N LEU A 126 -25.41 38.85 -28.62
CA LEU A 126 -24.97 38.95 -27.22
C LEU A 126 -24.63 37.60 -26.59
N MET A 127 -25.37 36.55 -26.92
CA MET A 127 -25.23 35.23 -26.30
C MET A 127 -24.17 34.37 -26.97
N TRP A 128 -23.91 34.52 -28.27
CA TRP A 128 -23.01 33.65 -29.03
C TRP A 128 -21.84 34.37 -29.68
N ILE A 129 -22.07 35.53 -30.32
CA ILE A 129 -21.02 36.24 -31.05
C ILE A 129 -20.07 36.99 -30.10
N LEU A 130 -20.60 37.68 -29.11
CA LEU A 130 -19.77 38.47 -28.18
C LEU A 130 -18.84 37.60 -27.32
N PRO A 131 -19.29 36.49 -26.69
CA PRO A 131 -18.42 35.56 -25.98
C PRO A 131 -17.43 34.87 -26.92
N GLY A 132 -17.85 34.50 -28.11
CA GLY A 132 -16.97 33.89 -29.13
C GLY A 132 -15.86 34.83 -29.59
N LEU A 133 -16.16 36.09 -29.78
CA LEU A 133 -15.18 37.12 -30.14
C LEU A 133 -14.21 37.43 -28.99
N LEU A 134 -14.72 37.45 -27.78
CA LEU A 134 -13.91 37.62 -26.56
C LEU A 134 -12.97 36.44 -26.35
N PHE A 135 -13.47 35.21 -26.56
CA PHE A 135 -12.68 34.01 -26.55
C PHE A 135 -11.61 34.00 -27.66
N TYR A 136 -11.95 34.43 -28.86
CA TYR A 136 -11.01 34.56 -29.99
C TYR A 136 -9.88 35.56 -29.68
N ILE A 137 -10.21 36.73 -29.08
CA ILE A 137 -9.23 37.76 -28.71
C ILE A 137 -8.28 37.21 -27.61
N ILE A 138 -8.84 36.56 -26.59
CA ILE A 138 -8.06 35.93 -25.50
C ILE A 138 -7.18 34.80 -26.06
N TRP A 139 -7.72 33.94 -26.93
CA TRP A 139 -6.99 32.89 -27.64
C TRP A 139 -5.84 33.45 -28.47
N LYS A 140 -6.09 34.50 -29.25
CA LYS A 140 -5.10 35.17 -30.09
C LYS A 140 -3.99 35.84 -29.25
N GLN A 141 -4.33 36.35 -28.09
CA GLN A 141 -3.37 36.97 -27.18
C GLN A 141 -2.58 35.92 -26.41
N ALA A 142 -3.22 34.83 -25.96
CA ALA A 142 -2.60 33.66 -25.36
C ALA A 142 -1.69 32.92 -26.34
N SER A 143 -2.15 32.72 -27.61
CA SER A 143 -1.34 32.07 -28.65
C SER A 143 -0.10 32.89 -29.02
N ARG A 144 -0.18 34.22 -29.05
CA ARG A 144 1.00 35.07 -29.23
C ARG A 144 1.99 35.01 -28.06
N SER A 145 1.51 34.93 -26.84
CA SER A 145 2.37 34.78 -25.66
C SER A 145 2.96 33.36 -25.53
N ILE A 146 2.24 32.35 -26.02
CA ILE A 146 2.70 30.96 -26.12
C ILE A 146 3.74 30.83 -27.24
N GLN A 147 3.48 31.44 -28.42
CA GLN A 147 4.41 31.41 -29.54
C GLN A 147 5.71 32.20 -29.27
N ALA A 148 5.66 33.31 -28.54
CA ALA A 148 6.86 34.05 -28.10
C ALA A 148 7.68 33.30 -27.03
N ARG A 149 7.08 32.32 -26.33
CA ARG A 149 7.77 31.41 -25.39
C ARG A 149 8.21 30.08 -26.02
N MET A 150 7.74 29.75 -27.21
CA MET A 150 8.05 28.54 -27.99
C MET A 150 9.02 28.78 -29.14
N GLY A 151 9.63 29.95 -29.21
CA GLY A 151 10.76 30.19 -30.12
C GLY A 151 12.01 29.44 -29.65
N ALA A 152 12.25 28.33 -30.25
CA ALA A 152 13.34 27.35 -30.22
C ALA A 152 12.93 25.99 -29.63
N GLY A 153 12.55 25.07 -30.51
CA GLY A 153 12.47 23.63 -30.22
C GLY A 153 11.03 23.11 -30.04
N GLY A 154 10.46 22.74 -31.16
CA GLY A 154 9.20 22.02 -31.19
C GLY A 154 9.23 20.75 -30.39
N ASN A 155 8.21 20.57 -29.55
CA ASN A 155 7.68 19.24 -29.24
C ASN A 155 6.43 19.38 -28.36
N PHE A 156 5.31 19.80 -28.97
CA PHE A 156 4.00 19.72 -28.31
C PHE A 156 3.47 18.26 -28.26
N MET A 157 4.20 17.32 -28.86
CA MET A 157 3.92 15.88 -28.78
C MET A 157 4.79 15.12 -27.79
N SER A 158 5.47 15.80 -26.86
CA SER A 158 6.28 15.13 -25.82
C SER A 158 5.54 14.96 -24.51
N PHE A 159 4.25 14.61 -24.53
CA PHE A 159 3.56 14.06 -23.35
C PHE A 159 3.96 12.61 -23.05
N GLY A 160 4.95 12.07 -23.75
CA GLY A 160 5.39 10.68 -23.68
C GLY A 160 6.83 10.48 -23.28
N ASN A 161 7.59 11.50 -22.84
CA ASN A 161 8.93 11.24 -22.33
C ASN A 161 8.80 10.47 -21.03
N GLY A 162 8.78 9.14 -21.16
CA GLY A 162 8.80 8.21 -20.07
C GLY A 162 9.97 8.52 -19.16
N GLY A 163 9.66 8.84 -17.90
CA GLY A 163 10.66 9.18 -16.90
C GLY A 163 11.49 7.99 -16.43
N ALA A 164 11.95 7.12 -17.35
CA ALA A 164 12.90 6.07 -17.02
C ALA A 164 14.18 6.73 -16.50
N LYS A 165 14.54 6.45 -15.26
CA LYS A 165 15.78 6.93 -14.67
C LYS A 165 16.94 6.19 -15.32
N ILE A 166 17.78 6.94 -16.05
CA ILE A 166 19.01 6.42 -16.64
C ILE A 166 20.12 6.65 -15.62
N TYR A 167 20.78 5.59 -15.21
CA TYR A 167 21.99 5.65 -14.41
C TYR A 167 23.18 5.50 -15.36
N ALA A 168 24.06 6.49 -15.39
CA ALA A 168 25.31 6.39 -16.14
C ALA A 168 26.30 5.44 -15.42
N ASP A 169 27.24 4.82 -16.14
CA ASP A 169 28.23 3.91 -15.58
C ASP A 169 29.00 4.48 -14.39
N SER A 170 29.27 5.80 -14.42
CA SER A 170 29.97 6.53 -13.34
C SER A 170 29.14 6.71 -12.08
N GLU A 171 27.83 6.49 -12.14
CA GLU A 171 26.90 6.67 -11.01
C GLU A 171 26.62 5.36 -10.27
N ILE A 172 26.78 4.20 -10.95
CA ILE A 172 26.53 2.90 -10.34
C ILE A 172 27.83 2.37 -9.72
N LYS A 173 28.00 2.62 -8.44
CA LYS A 173 29.12 2.11 -7.64
C LYS A 173 28.84 0.74 -7.01
N THR A 174 27.60 0.27 -7.08
CA THR A 174 27.16 -0.99 -6.47
C THR A 174 27.66 -2.16 -7.30
N THR A 175 28.32 -3.12 -6.65
CA THR A 175 28.87 -4.35 -7.25
C THR A 175 28.35 -5.58 -6.52
N PHE A 176 28.67 -6.79 -6.97
CA PHE A 176 28.35 -8.03 -6.26
C PHE A 176 28.99 -8.11 -4.86
N ALA A 177 30.00 -7.34 -4.57
CA ALA A 177 30.60 -7.24 -3.24
C ALA A 177 29.69 -6.55 -2.20
N ASP A 178 28.78 -5.68 -2.69
CA ASP A 178 27.80 -4.97 -1.85
C ASP A 178 26.54 -5.81 -1.59
N VAL A 179 26.37 -6.93 -2.29
CA VAL A 179 25.25 -7.87 -2.14
C VAL A 179 25.75 -9.05 -1.31
N ALA A 180 25.32 -9.16 -0.08
CA ALA A 180 25.63 -10.29 0.77
C ALA A 180 24.57 -11.40 0.62
N GLY A 181 24.97 -12.65 0.77
CA GLY A 181 24.11 -13.82 0.50
C GLY A 181 23.77 -13.97 -0.99
N GLN A 182 22.71 -14.72 -1.31
CA GLN A 182 22.19 -14.93 -2.66
C GLN A 182 23.23 -15.47 -3.65
N ASN A 183 24.04 -16.44 -3.24
CA ASN A 183 25.19 -16.92 -4.01
C ASN A 183 24.76 -17.56 -5.32
N GLU A 184 23.69 -18.36 -5.33
CA GLU A 184 23.12 -19.02 -6.49
C GLU A 184 22.60 -18.00 -7.51
N ALA A 185 21.88 -16.99 -7.03
CA ALA A 185 21.40 -15.90 -7.88
C ALA A 185 22.55 -15.09 -8.49
N LYS A 186 23.61 -14.84 -7.70
CA LYS A 186 24.82 -14.17 -8.22
C LYS A 186 25.53 -14.99 -9.29
N GLU A 187 25.64 -16.30 -9.13
CA GLU A 187 26.28 -17.16 -10.14
C GLU A 187 25.51 -17.09 -11.46
N MET A 188 24.19 -17.24 -11.43
CA MET A 188 23.35 -17.10 -12.63
C MET A 188 23.48 -15.73 -13.29
N LEU A 189 23.59 -14.67 -12.47
CA LEU A 189 23.71 -13.29 -12.97
C LEU A 189 25.13 -12.97 -13.47
N LYS A 190 26.19 -13.62 -12.96
CA LYS A 190 27.54 -13.50 -13.49
C LYS A 190 27.66 -13.97 -14.94
N GLU A 191 26.87 -14.97 -15.35
CA GLU A 191 26.82 -15.40 -16.76
C GLU A 191 26.29 -14.27 -17.65
N ILE A 192 25.31 -13.48 -17.17
CA ILE A 192 24.81 -12.30 -17.91
C ILE A 192 25.88 -11.22 -18.01
N VAL A 193 26.63 -10.99 -16.94
CA VAL A 193 27.77 -10.04 -16.94
C VAL A 193 28.86 -10.49 -17.89
N ASP A 194 29.27 -11.77 -17.86
CA ASP A 194 30.30 -12.31 -18.79
C ASP A 194 29.87 -12.19 -20.26
N PHE A 195 28.59 -12.43 -20.53
CA PHE A 195 28.07 -12.24 -21.89
C PHE A 195 28.10 -10.77 -22.32
N LEU A 196 27.71 -9.84 -21.48
CA LEU A 196 27.76 -8.42 -21.84
C LEU A 196 29.18 -7.95 -22.15
N HIS A 197 30.19 -8.56 -21.50
CA HIS A 197 31.60 -8.30 -21.79
C HIS A 197 32.13 -9.07 -22.99
N ASN A 198 31.75 -10.35 -23.16
CA ASN A 198 32.33 -11.28 -24.11
C ASN A 198 31.26 -12.00 -24.96
N PRO A 199 30.41 -11.28 -25.73
CA PRO A 199 29.30 -11.90 -26.46
C PRO A 199 29.74 -12.93 -27.49
N LYS A 200 30.93 -12.76 -28.11
CA LYS A 200 31.49 -13.68 -29.10
C LYS A 200 31.72 -15.09 -28.55
N LYS A 201 32.19 -15.22 -27.32
CA LYS A 201 32.44 -16.51 -26.65
C LYS A 201 31.21 -17.42 -26.67
N TYR A 202 30.01 -16.83 -26.54
CA TYR A 202 28.74 -17.55 -26.51
C TYR A 202 28.20 -17.81 -27.92
N THR A 203 28.31 -16.83 -28.81
CA THR A 203 27.82 -16.97 -30.20
C THR A 203 28.65 -17.97 -31.01
N ASP A 204 29.94 -18.10 -30.76
CA ASP A 204 30.86 -19.02 -31.48
C ASP A 204 30.53 -20.49 -31.17
N ILE A 205 29.95 -20.78 -29.99
CA ILE A 205 29.51 -22.13 -29.61
C ILE A 205 28.05 -22.37 -30.05
N GLY A 206 27.35 -21.34 -30.56
CA GLY A 206 25.94 -21.41 -30.93
C GLY A 206 24.98 -21.25 -29.75
N ALA A 207 25.47 -20.81 -28.61
CA ALA A 207 24.61 -20.51 -27.45
C ALA A 207 23.82 -19.22 -27.70
N SER A 208 22.50 -19.28 -27.46
CA SER A 208 21.64 -18.12 -27.44
C SER A 208 21.42 -17.69 -25.99
N LEU A 209 21.71 -16.43 -25.67
CA LEU A 209 21.40 -15.92 -24.34
C LEU A 209 19.93 -15.65 -24.14
N PRO A 210 19.47 -15.80 -22.88
CA PRO A 210 18.15 -15.37 -22.53
C PRO A 210 18.00 -13.87 -22.76
N LYS A 211 16.96 -13.46 -23.48
CA LYS A 211 16.64 -12.03 -23.68
C LYS A 211 16.26 -11.36 -22.39
N GLY A 212 15.71 -12.12 -21.43
CA GLY A 212 15.28 -11.61 -20.15
C GLY A 212 15.41 -12.62 -19.01
N ALA A 213 15.68 -12.12 -17.82
CA ALA A 213 15.64 -12.89 -16.59
C ALA A 213 14.63 -12.30 -15.60
N LEU A 214 13.87 -13.17 -14.95
CA LEU A 214 12.88 -12.82 -13.95
C LEU A 214 13.42 -13.13 -12.56
N LEU A 215 13.60 -12.11 -11.74
CA LEU A 215 13.94 -12.20 -10.32
C LEU A 215 12.66 -12.44 -9.51
N VAL A 216 12.58 -13.58 -8.86
CA VAL A 216 11.41 -14.00 -8.06
C VAL A 216 11.84 -14.15 -6.61
N SER A 217 11.18 -13.45 -5.70
CA SER A 217 11.50 -13.59 -4.28
C SER A 217 10.45 -12.95 -3.37
N PRO A 218 10.49 -13.27 -2.07
CA PRO A 218 9.81 -12.48 -1.04
C PRO A 218 10.21 -10.99 -1.09
N PRO A 219 9.39 -10.08 -0.54
CA PRO A 219 9.77 -8.68 -0.40
C PRO A 219 11.00 -8.52 0.50
N GLY A 220 11.81 -7.48 0.25
CA GLY A 220 12.96 -7.16 1.09
C GLY A 220 14.23 -8.00 0.89
N THR A 221 14.26 -8.94 -0.05
CA THR A 221 15.43 -9.80 -0.32
C THR A 221 16.53 -9.16 -1.18
N GLY A 222 16.28 -7.95 -1.71
CA GLY A 222 17.30 -7.19 -2.43
C GLY A 222 17.27 -7.30 -3.96
N LYS A 223 16.10 -7.60 -4.59
CA LYS A 223 15.95 -7.67 -6.06
C LYS A 223 16.50 -6.45 -6.81
N THR A 224 16.11 -5.28 -6.39
CA THR A 224 16.56 -4.02 -7.00
C THR A 224 18.05 -3.78 -6.75
N LEU A 225 18.57 -4.20 -5.59
CA LEU A 225 20.00 -4.09 -5.26
C LEU A 225 20.86 -4.99 -6.14
N ILE A 226 20.46 -6.26 -6.30
CA ILE A 226 21.21 -7.21 -7.16
C ILE A 226 21.15 -6.81 -8.62
N ALA A 227 20.02 -6.28 -9.12
CA ALA A 227 19.92 -5.78 -10.49
C ALA A 227 20.86 -4.59 -10.75
N ARG A 228 21.00 -3.68 -9.79
CA ARG A 228 21.99 -2.60 -9.84
C ARG A 228 23.42 -3.14 -9.78
N ALA A 229 23.66 -4.15 -8.95
CA ALA A 229 24.98 -4.77 -8.86
C ALA A 229 25.41 -5.44 -10.18
N VAL A 230 24.49 -6.07 -10.90
CA VAL A 230 24.74 -6.61 -12.24
C VAL A 230 25.19 -5.52 -13.21
N ALA A 231 24.51 -4.38 -13.21
CA ALA A 231 24.84 -3.27 -14.10
C ALA A 231 26.19 -2.61 -13.73
N GLY A 232 26.46 -2.45 -12.44
CA GLY A 232 27.74 -1.91 -11.96
C GLY A 232 28.91 -2.85 -12.24
N GLU A 233 28.72 -4.16 -12.10
CA GLU A 233 29.72 -5.18 -12.44
C GLU A 233 29.99 -5.23 -13.94
N ALA A 234 28.91 -5.17 -14.76
CA ALA A 234 29.00 -5.15 -16.21
C ALA A 234 29.48 -3.81 -16.78
N LYS A 235 29.48 -2.74 -15.99
CA LYS A 235 29.81 -1.36 -16.40
C LYS A 235 29.02 -0.89 -17.63
N VAL A 236 27.73 -1.22 -17.66
CA VAL A 236 26.80 -0.85 -18.74
C VAL A 236 25.70 0.09 -18.22
N PRO A 237 25.09 0.91 -19.09
CA PRO A 237 23.95 1.74 -18.73
C PRO A 237 22.81 0.93 -18.12
N PHE A 238 22.16 1.48 -17.10
CA PHE A 238 21.07 0.86 -16.38
C PHE A 238 19.82 1.69 -16.46
N PHE A 239 18.76 1.13 -17.02
CA PHE A 239 17.45 1.74 -17.13
C PHE A 239 16.53 1.11 -16.09
N ALA A 240 16.16 1.84 -15.04
CA ALA A 240 15.27 1.35 -14.02
C ALA A 240 13.90 2.00 -14.13
N ILE A 241 12.85 1.18 -14.11
CA ILE A 241 11.47 1.61 -14.13
C ILE A 241 10.62 0.66 -13.27
N SER A 242 9.59 1.20 -12.60
CA SER A 242 8.58 0.36 -11.94
C SER A 242 7.47 -0.01 -12.92
N GLY A 243 6.98 -1.25 -12.85
CA GLY A 243 5.80 -1.70 -13.59
C GLY A 243 4.59 -0.82 -13.37
N SER A 244 4.44 -0.26 -12.18
CA SER A 244 3.38 0.71 -11.84
C SER A 244 3.47 2.02 -12.64
N GLU A 245 4.66 2.43 -13.08
CA GLU A 245 4.85 3.64 -13.88
C GLU A 245 4.31 3.51 -15.32
N PHE A 246 4.07 2.29 -15.78
CA PHE A 246 3.42 2.03 -17.07
C PHE A 246 1.90 2.09 -16.99
N VAL A 247 1.33 1.92 -15.79
CA VAL A 247 -0.13 2.01 -15.59
C VAL A 247 -0.51 3.49 -15.54
N GLN A 248 -1.17 3.98 -16.59
CA GLN A 248 -1.55 5.38 -16.73
C GLN A 248 -3.07 5.52 -16.82
N MET A 249 -3.57 6.72 -16.58
CA MET A 249 -5.01 7.02 -16.63
C MET A 249 -5.55 7.09 -18.07
N PHE A 250 -4.66 7.33 -19.05
CA PHE A 250 -5.05 7.48 -20.47
C PHE A 250 -4.60 6.29 -21.28
N VAL A 251 -5.52 5.71 -22.04
CA VAL A 251 -5.29 4.54 -22.91
C VAL A 251 -4.15 4.82 -23.91
N GLY A 252 -3.20 3.91 -24.02
CA GLY A 252 -2.08 3.98 -24.95
C GLY A 252 -0.83 4.70 -24.44
N MET A 253 -0.89 5.42 -23.32
CA MET A 253 0.30 6.09 -22.76
C MET A 253 1.31 5.09 -22.19
N GLY A 254 0.86 4.01 -21.53
CA GLY A 254 1.71 2.95 -21.04
C GLY A 254 2.49 2.27 -22.19
N ALA A 255 1.79 1.93 -23.27
CA ALA A 255 2.42 1.37 -24.46
C ALA A 255 3.43 2.32 -25.12
N ALA A 256 3.17 3.64 -25.12
CA ALA A 256 4.11 4.64 -25.61
C ALA A 256 5.39 4.70 -24.75
N LYS A 257 5.28 4.61 -23.42
CA LYS A 257 6.43 4.55 -22.51
C LYS A 257 7.26 3.31 -22.73
N VAL A 258 6.63 2.15 -22.94
CA VAL A 258 7.35 0.91 -23.27
C VAL A 258 8.17 1.10 -24.55
N ARG A 259 7.58 1.60 -25.64
CA ARG A 259 8.32 1.87 -26.89
C ARG A 259 9.48 2.84 -26.69
N ASP A 260 9.27 3.91 -25.94
CA ASP A 260 10.33 4.89 -25.68
C ASP A 260 11.49 4.30 -24.87
N LEU A 261 11.19 3.51 -23.84
CA LEU A 261 12.20 2.80 -23.04
C LEU A 261 13.06 1.88 -23.92
N PHE A 262 12.43 1.04 -24.75
CA PHE A 262 13.15 0.12 -25.63
C PHE A 262 13.94 0.85 -26.72
N ARG A 263 13.42 1.95 -27.26
CA ARG A 263 14.14 2.82 -28.19
C ARG A 263 15.41 3.39 -27.54
N GLN A 264 15.30 3.97 -26.33
CA GLN A 264 16.44 4.52 -25.60
C GLN A 264 17.49 3.43 -25.26
N ALA A 265 17.03 2.24 -24.86
CA ALA A 265 17.90 1.12 -24.56
C ALA A 265 18.67 0.64 -25.81
N ASN A 266 18.00 0.54 -26.96
CA ASN A 266 18.63 0.19 -28.24
C ASN A 266 19.69 1.23 -28.69
N GLU A 267 19.44 2.51 -28.44
CA GLU A 267 20.39 3.59 -28.74
C GLU A 267 21.64 3.55 -27.87
N LYS A 268 21.52 2.99 -26.64
CA LYS A 268 22.60 2.92 -25.63
C LYS A 268 23.12 1.51 -25.39
N ALA A 269 22.85 0.59 -26.29
CA ALA A 269 23.34 -0.79 -26.17
C ALA A 269 24.89 -0.85 -26.23
N PRO A 270 25.57 -1.72 -25.43
CA PRO A 270 24.98 -2.68 -24.49
C PRO A 270 24.44 -2.02 -23.21
N CYS A 271 23.30 -2.50 -22.69
CA CYS A 271 22.68 -1.95 -21.49
C CYS A 271 21.77 -2.97 -20.79
N ILE A 272 21.34 -2.64 -19.57
CA ILE A 272 20.38 -3.43 -18.80
C ILE A 272 19.10 -2.60 -18.59
N ILE A 273 17.95 -3.20 -18.93
CA ILE A 273 16.62 -2.68 -18.56
C ILE A 273 16.16 -3.44 -17.33
N PHE A 274 15.81 -2.75 -16.26
CA PHE A 274 15.24 -3.32 -15.06
C PHE A 274 13.81 -2.85 -14.85
N ILE A 275 12.88 -3.81 -14.79
CA ILE A 275 11.46 -3.54 -14.54
C ILE A 275 11.10 -4.13 -13.19
N ASP A 276 10.94 -3.27 -12.18
CA ASP A 276 10.50 -3.69 -10.86
C ASP A 276 8.97 -3.86 -10.84
N GLU A 277 8.46 -4.74 -9.99
CA GLU A 277 7.00 -4.99 -9.85
C GLU A 277 6.31 -5.28 -11.20
N ILE A 278 6.89 -6.16 -12.02
CA ILE A 278 6.37 -6.48 -13.35
C ILE A 278 4.92 -7.00 -13.30
N ASP A 279 4.47 -7.55 -12.18
CA ASP A 279 3.12 -8.01 -11.94
C ASP A 279 2.08 -6.87 -11.96
N ALA A 280 2.50 -5.61 -11.84
CA ALA A 280 1.60 -4.46 -12.02
C ALA A 280 1.00 -4.40 -13.44
N ILE A 281 1.76 -4.80 -14.47
CA ILE A 281 1.33 -4.82 -15.87
C ILE A 281 1.11 -6.24 -16.41
N GLY A 282 1.81 -7.22 -15.84
CA GLY A 282 1.86 -8.61 -16.30
C GLY A 282 0.80 -9.52 -15.70
N LYS A 283 -0.24 -9.02 -15.07
CA LYS A 283 -1.26 -9.83 -14.40
C LYS A 283 -2.05 -10.69 -15.39
N ARG A 284 -2.35 -11.94 -15.00
CA ARG A 284 -3.21 -12.87 -15.76
C ARG A 284 -4.56 -12.26 -16.03
N ARG A 285 -5.14 -12.62 -17.18
CA ARG A 285 -6.50 -12.23 -17.58
C ARG A 285 -7.51 -12.87 -16.65
N ASP A 286 -8.15 -12.09 -15.80
CA ASP A 286 -9.34 -12.53 -15.09
C ASP A 286 -10.56 -12.29 -16.00
N SER A 287 -11.42 -13.30 -16.16
CA SER A 287 -12.62 -13.25 -16.99
C SER A 287 -13.74 -12.35 -16.41
N GLY A 288 -13.41 -11.37 -15.57
CA GLY A 288 -14.36 -10.40 -15.00
C GLY A 288 -14.62 -9.25 -15.95
N LEU A 289 -15.89 -8.99 -16.21
CA LEU A 289 -16.41 -7.83 -16.95
C LEU A 289 -15.98 -6.51 -16.31
N GLY A 290 -14.94 -5.87 -16.84
CA GLY A 290 -14.60 -4.48 -16.46
C GLY A 290 -13.14 -4.11 -16.62
N GLY A 291 -12.78 -3.52 -17.78
CA GLY A 291 -11.87 -2.39 -17.89
C GLY A 291 -10.43 -2.51 -17.42
N ASN A 292 -9.61 -3.35 -18.08
CA ASN A 292 -8.15 -3.23 -17.99
C ASN A 292 -7.49 -3.11 -19.38
N ASP A 293 -8.18 -2.49 -20.35
CA ASP A 293 -7.69 -2.37 -21.73
C ASP A 293 -6.30 -1.72 -21.82
N GLU A 294 -6.00 -0.76 -20.95
CA GLU A 294 -4.70 -0.11 -20.95
C GLU A 294 -3.56 -1.02 -20.49
N ARG A 295 -3.78 -1.79 -19.40
CA ARG A 295 -2.76 -2.75 -18.92
C ARG A 295 -2.50 -3.83 -19.95
N GLU A 296 -3.56 -4.35 -20.57
CA GLU A 296 -3.44 -5.36 -21.62
C GLU A 296 -2.72 -4.81 -22.85
N GLN A 297 -3.04 -3.58 -23.27
CA GLN A 297 -2.34 -2.91 -24.37
C GLN A 297 -0.86 -2.69 -24.04
N THR A 298 -0.54 -2.29 -22.81
CA THR A 298 0.83 -2.10 -22.35
C THR A 298 1.59 -3.42 -22.30
N LEU A 299 0.96 -4.49 -21.77
CA LEU A 299 1.53 -5.83 -21.77
C LEU A 299 1.81 -6.33 -23.19
N ASN A 300 0.84 -6.21 -24.10
CA ASN A 300 0.99 -6.63 -25.48
C ASN A 300 2.12 -5.85 -26.17
N GLN A 301 2.28 -4.55 -25.87
CA GLN A 301 3.39 -3.76 -26.39
C GLN A 301 4.73 -4.26 -25.83
N LEU A 302 4.80 -4.53 -24.51
CA LEU A 302 6.02 -5.10 -23.90
C LEU A 302 6.41 -6.43 -24.57
N LEU A 303 5.45 -7.32 -24.77
CA LEU A 303 5.67 -8.61 -25.45
C LEU A 303 6.18 -8.39 -26.88
N THR A 304 5.60 -7.43 -27.62
CA THR A 304 6.01 -7.08 -28.99
C THR A 304 7.45 -6.55 -29.03
N GLU A 305 7.80 -5.66 -28.10
CA GLU A 305 9.17 -5.13 -28.02
C GLU A 305 10.19 -6.23 -27.67
N MET A 306 9.84 -7.13 -26.73
CA MET A 306 10.71 -8.27 -26.36
C MET A 306 10.89 -9.26 -27.52
N ASP A 307 9.83 -9.52 -28.30
CA ASP A 307 9.92 -10.44 -29.45
C ASP A 307 10.71 -9.83 -30.60
N GLY A 308 10.50 -8.52 -30.89
CA GLY A 308 11.19 -7.76 -31.94
C GLY A 308 12.65 -7.41 -31.63
N PHE A 309 13.10 -7.72 -30.44
CA PHE A 309 14.39 -7.32 -29.92
C PHE A 309 15.52 -8.27 -30.36
N ASP A 310 16.62 -7.71 -30.90
CA ASP A 310 17.82 -8.49 -31.27
C ASP A 310 18.76 -8.64 -30.05
N GLY A 311 18.71 -9.80 -29.40
CA GLY A 311 19.57 -10.11 -28.25
C GLY A 311 21.09 -10.00 -28.53
N ARG A 312 21.49 -9.97 -29.79
CA ARG A 312 22.91 -9.80 -30.19
C ARG A 312 23.44 -8.38 -29.94
N LYS A 313 22.56 -7.40 -29.80
CA LYS A 313 22.95 -6.00 -29.49
C LYS A 313 23.39 -5.79 -28.04
N GLY A 314 23.33 -6.80 -27.18
CA GLY A 314 23.80 -6.73 -25.79
C GLY A 314 22.82 -5.98 -24.85
N VAL A 315 21.52 -5.91 -25.17
CA VAL A 315 20.54 -5.44 -24.21
C VAL A 315 19.95 -6.63 -23.47
N VAL A 316 19.90 -6.55 -22.15
CA VAL A 316 19.34 -7.59 -21.27
C VAL A 316 18.21 -6.98 -20.45
N ILE A 317 17.09 -7.69 -20.36
CA ILE A 317 15.94 -7.27 -19.58
C ILE A 317 15.92 -8.07 -18.27
N LEU A 318 16.01 -7.39 -17.14
CA LEU A 318 15.78 -7.95 -15.82
C LEU A 318 14.40 -7.48 -15.33
N ALA A 319 13.56 -8.40 -14.92
CA ALA A 319 12.30 -8.05 -14.26
C ALA A 319 12.26 -8.61 -12.84
N ALA A 320 11.52 -7.97 -11.95
CA ALA A 320 11.35 -8.43 -10.58
C ALA A 320 9.87 -8.54 -10.21
N THR A 321 9.52 -9.58 -9.47
CA THR A 321 8.18 -9.77 -8.90
C THR A 321 8.23 -10.48 -7.55
N ASN A 322 7.24 -10.20 -6.71
CA ASN A 322 6.95 -10.96 -5.49
C ASN A 322 5.83 -12.00 -5.71
N ARG A 323 5.16 -11.96 -6.89
CA ARG A 323 3.96 -12.75 -7.21
C ARG A 323 4.07 -13.43 -8.58
N PRO A 324 4.97 -14.40 -8.75
CA PRO A 324 5.18 -15.04 -10.05
C PRO A 324 3.92 -15.78 -10.56
N GLU A 325 3.06 -16.25 -9.66
CA GLU A 325 1.81 -16.93 -9.98
C GLU A 325 0.78 -16.03 -10.65
N ASN A 326 0.85 -14.71 -10.41
CA ASN A 326 -0.05 -13.72 -11.01
C ASN A 326 0.36 -13.32 -12.43
N LEU A 327 1.57 -13.71 -12.86
CA LEU A 327 2.06 -13.31 -14.18
C LEU A 327 1.38 -14.08 -15.32
N ASP A 328 1.14 -13.35 -16.42
CA ASP A 328 0.68 -13.95 -17.67
C ASP A 328 1.75 -14.94 -18.19
N LYS A 329 1.29 -16.14 -18.54
CA LYS A 329 2.16 -17.20 -19.07
C LYS A 329 2.91 -16.77 -20.34
N ALA A 330 2.38 -15.80 -21.08
CA ALA A 330 3.02 -15.26 -22.27
C ALA A 330 4.37 -14.60 -21.96
N LEU A 331 4.51 -13.95 -20.80
CA LEU A 331 5.80 -13.36 -20.37
C LEU A 331 6.88 -14.42 -20.09
N LEU A 332 6.46 -15.63 -19.73
CA LEU A 332 7.34 -16.73 -19.32
C LEU A 332 7.70 -17.69 -20.44
N ARG A 333 7.34 -17.35 -21.69
CA ARG A 333 7.67 -18.16 -22.86
C ARG A 333 9.14 -17.98 -23.26
N PRO A 334 9.78 -19.02 -23.87
CA PRO A 334 11.13 -18.89 -24.42
C PRO A 334 11.27 -17.67 -25.35
N GLY A 335 12.38 -16.96 -25.23
CA GLY A 335 12.65 -15.73 -25.97
C GLY A 335 12.12 -14.45 -25.26
N ARG A 336 11.57 -14.56 -24.04
CA ARG A 336 11.12 -13.46 -23.18
C ARG A 336 11.79 -13.58 -21.81
N PHE A 337 11.03 -13.80 -20.72
CA PHE A 337 11.62 -14.13 -19.41
C PHE A 337 11.78 -15.65 -19.27
N ASP A 338 12.69 -16.19 -20.03
CA ASP A 338 12.95 -17.62 -20.10
C ASP A 338 13.85 -18.13 -18.96
N ARG A 339 14.60 -17.24 -18.31
CA ARG A 339 15.39 -17.56 -17.13
C ARG A 339 14.71 -17.02 -15.87
N ARG A 340 14.39 -17.93 -14.93
CA ARG A 340 13.87 -17.55 -13.61
C ARG A 340 14.98 -17.70 -12.59
N ILE A 341 15.24 -16.63 -11.85
CA ILE A 341 16.24 -16.57 -10.79
C ILE A 341 15.46 -16.42 -9.48
N GLN A 342 15.46 -17.49 -8.71
CA GLN A 342 14.84 -17.47 -7.37
C GLN A 342 15.83 -16.86 -6.39
N MET A 343 15.33 -15.99 -5.55
CA MET A 343 16.04 -15.42 -4.41
C MET A 343 15.23 -15.74 -3.17
N GLU A 344 15.84 -16.42 -2.24
CA GLU A 344 15.19 -16.85 -1.00
C GLU A 344 15.51 -15.90 0.15
N LEU A 345 14.86 -16.10 1.29
CA LEU A 345 15.27 -15.46 2.53
C LEU A 345 16.68 -15.94 2.88
N PRO A 346 17.53 -15.08 3.48
CA PRO A 346 18.92 -15.44 3.73
C PRO A 346 19.01 -16.55 4.80
N ASP A 347 19.86 -17.54 4.54
CA ASP A 347 20.32 -18.55 5.48
C ASP A 347 21.17 -17.91 6.61
N LEU A 348 21.60 -18.68 7.59
CA LEU A 348 22.38 -18.19 8.73
C LEU A 348 23.63 -17.43 8.26
N GLU A 349 24.39 -18.00 7.34
CA GLU A 349 25.61 -17.37 6.82
C GLU A 349 25.30 -16.12 5.98
N GLY A 350 24.23 -16.15 5.21
CA GLY A 350 23.71 -14.99 4.50
C GLY A 350 23.30 -13.86 5.43
N ARG A 351 22.61 -14.18 6.56
CA ARG A 351 22.24 -13.17 7.57
C ARG A 351 23.48 -12.56 8.23
N LYS A 352 24.48 -13.37 8.60
CA LYS A 352 25.76 -12.86 9.10
C LYS A 352 26.45 -11.94 8.11
N ALA A 353 26.50 -12.35 6.85
CA ALA A 353 27.11 -11.55 5.79
C ALA A 353 26.37 -10.22 5.57
N ILE A 354 25.02 -10.22 5.58
CA ILE A 354 24.21 -9.02 5.44
C ILE A 354 24.42 -8.08 6.63
N LEU A 355 24.35 -8.60 7.86
CA LEU A 355 24.61 -7.81 9.07
C LEU A 355 25.99 -7.15 9.01
N ASN A 356 27.04 -7.90 8.61
CA ASN A 356 28.38 -7.37 8.44
C ASN A 356 28.45 -6.21 7.41
N VAL A 357 27.74 -6.32 6.29
CA VAL A 357 27.70 -5.24 5.27
C VAL A 357 27.11 -3.97 5.85
N HIS A 358 26.03 -4.08 6.64
CA HIS A 358 25.38 -2.94 7.25
C HIS A 358 26.15 -2.37 8.44
N LEU A 359 26.77 -3.22 9.27
CA LEU A 359 27.60 -2.80 10.39
C LEU A 359 28.85 -2.02 9.95
N LYS A 360 29.45 -2.33 8.80
CA LYS A 360 30.57 -1.54 8.24
C LYS A 360 30.26 -0.04 8.05
N ARG A 361 28.99 0.31 7.94
CA ARG A 361 28.54 1.70 7.75
C ARG A 361 28.27 2.44 9.05
N VAL A 362 28.30 1.75 10.18
CA VAL A 362 27.94 2.27 11.49
C VAL A 362 29.09 2.06 12.47
N LYS A 363 29.28 2.99 13.40
CA LYS A 363 30.27 2.82 14.48
C LYS A 363 29.74 1.81 15.50
N HIS A 364 30.47 0.73 15.70
CA HIS A 364 30.11 -0.33 16.66
C HIS A 364 31.31 -0.74 17.51
N GLU A 365 31.03 -1.33 18.66
CA GLU A 365 31.98 -2.09 19.46
C GLU A 365 32.13 -3.49 18.86
N GLU A 366 32.86 -4.37 19.52
CA GLU A 366 32.81 -5.79 19.20
C GLU A 366 31.41 -6.32 19.49
N VAL A 367 30.73 -6.82 18.47
CA VAL A 367 29.34 -7.31 18.53
C VAL A 367 29.29 -8.78 18.19
N ASP A 368 28.49 -9.54 18.92
CA ASP A 368 28.25 -10.96 18.64
C ASP A 368 27.20 -11.07 17.50
N ILE A 369 27.71 -11.19 16.27
CA ILE A 369 26.87 -11.31 15.07
C ILE A 369 26.18 -12.68 15.02
N ASP A 370 26.77 -13.72 15.62
CA ASP A 370 26.20 -15.06 15.60
C ASP A 370 24.89 -15.13 16.39
N VAL A 371 24.86 -14.52 17.58
CA VAL A 371 23.64 -14.41 18.39
C VAL A 371 22.54 -13.66 17.62
N VAL A 372 22.87 -12.51 17.06
CA VAL A 372 21.90 -11.69 16.30
C VAL A 372 21.39 -12.43 15.05
N ALA A 373 22.29 -13.09 14.31
CA ALA A 373 21.92 -13.81 13.10
C ALA A 373 21.02 -15.02 13.38
N ARG A 374 21.24 -15.74 14.49
CA ARG A 374 20.35 -16.83 14.93
C ARG A 374 18.99 -16.30 15.35
N ALA A 375 18.95 -15.20 16.10
CA ALA A 375 17.72 -14.58 16.57
C ALA A 375 16.85 -13.98 15.44
N THR A 376 17.42 -13.84 14.23
CA THR A 376 16.76 -13.27 13.05
C THR A 376 16.43 -14.31 11.98
N ALA A 377 16.17 -15.56 12.38
CA ALA A 377 15.72 -16.59 11.44
C ALA A 377 14.43 -16.16 10.72
N GLY A 378 14.38 -16.35 9.40
CA GLY A 378 13.22 -16.00 8.58
C GLY A 378 13.08 -14.50 8.25
N THR A 379 14.00 -13.64 8.66
CA THR A 379 13.98 -12.21 8.29
C THR A 379 14.61 -11.95 6.92
N SER A 380 14.11 -10.93 6.25
CA SER A 380 14.64 -10.46 4.97
C SER A 380 15.88 -9.56 5.15
N GLY A 381 16.64 -9.35 4.08
CA GLY A 381 17.76 -8.42 4.09
C GLY A 381 17.40 -6.98 4.46
N ALA A 382 16.20 -6.53 4.10
CA ALA A 382 15.70 -5.21 4.47
C ALA A 382 15.41 -5.09 5.97
N GLU A 383 14.85 -6.14 6.57
CA GLU A 383 14.62 -6.17 8.02
C GLU A 383 15.94 -6.20 8.80
N LEU A 384 16.94 -6.97 8.33
CA LEU A 384 18.29 -6.97 8.92
C LEU A 384 18.95 -5.59 8.85
N ALA A 385 18.82 -4.89 7.72
CA ALA A 385 19.27 -3.51 7.58
C ALA A 385 18.58 -2.57 8.57
N ASN A 386 17.27 -2.75 8.75
CA ASN A 386 16.48 -1.97 9.70
C ASN A 386 16.89 -2.25 11.15
N ILE A 387 17.20 -3.49 11.51
CA ILE A 387 17.71 -3.86 12.84
C ILE A 387 18.99 -3.10 13.15
N VAL A 388 19.95 -3.05 12.22
CA VAL A 388 21.21 -2.30 12.42
C VAL A 388 20.94 -0.80 12.57
N ASN A 389 20.01 -0.25 11.78
CA ASN A 389 19.63 1.16 11.87
C ASN A 389 18.94 1.48 13.21
N GLU A 390 17.98 0.65 13.66
CA GLU A 390 17.33 0.82 14.97
C GLU A 390 18.32 0.71 16.13
N ALA A 391 19.32 -0.18 16.03
CA ALA A 391 20.39 -0.29 17.01
C ALA A 391 21.23 1.00 17.10
N ALA A 392 21.52 1.62 15.95
CA ALA A 392 22.20 2.91 15.91
C ALA A 392 21.36 4.02 16.56
N LEU A 393 20.07 4.09 16.23
CA LEU A 393 19.14 5.04 16.84
C LEU A 393 19.00 4.82 18.36
N ARG A 394 18.99 3.55 18.80
CA ARG A 394 18.96 3.21 20.23
C ARG A 394 20.23 3.65 20.94
N ALA A 395 21.40 3.41 20.38
CA ALA A 395 22.68 3.85 20.96
C ALA A 395 22.69 5.38 21.18
N VAL A 396 22.23 6.16 20.19
CA VAL A 396 22.10 7.62 20.30
C VAL A 396 21.09 8.02 21.39
N ARG A 397 19.93 7.37 21.45
CA ARG A 397 18.92 7.60 22.53
C ARG A 397 19.47 7.35 23.93
N MET A 398 20.43 6.42 24.06
CA MET A 398 21.13 6.09 25.31
C MET A 398 22.39 6.96 25.54
N GLY A 399 22.62 8.01 24.74
CA GLY A 399 23.76 8.89 24.88
C GLY A 399 25.12 8.28 24.46
N ARG A 400 25.10 7.16 23.73
CA ARG A 400 26.29 6.47 23.21
C ARG A 400 26.55 6.79 21.74
N ASN A 401 27.79 6.67 21.32
CA ASN A 401 28.22 6.95 19.94
C ASN A 401 28.64 5.68 19.17
N LYS A 402 28.45 4.52 19.77
CA LYS A 402 28.73 3.19 19.20
C LYS A 402 27.61 2.23 19.57
N ILE A 403 27.33 1.28 18.68
CA ILE A 403 26.40 0.17 18.90
C ILE A 403 27.12 -0.94 19.66
N ASN A 404 26.41 -1.61 20.55
CA ASN A 404 26.84 -2.86 21.21
C ASN A 404 25.87 -4.01 20.89
N THR A 405 26.18 -5.23 21.34
CA THR A 405 25.33 -6.43 21.13
C THR A 405 23.92 -6.24 21.69
N ALA A 406 23.78 -5.65 22.90
CA ALA A 406 22.48 -5.43 23.54
C ALA A 406 21.58 -4.43 22.74
N ASP A 407 22.18 -3.50 21.98
CA ASP A 407 21.40 -2.63 21.09
C ASP A 407 20.83 -3.40 19.91
N LEU A 408 21.62 -4.32 19.35
CA LEU A 408 21.16 -5.18 18.24
C LEU A 408 20.06 -6.13 18.71
N GLU A 409 20.23 -6.80 19.86
CA GLU A 409 19.23 -7.71 20.42
C GLU A 409 17.89 -6.99 20.67
N GLU A 410 17.89 -5.83 21.34
CA GLU A 410 16.65 -5.05 21.54
C GLU A 410 16.06 -4.55 20.23
N SER A 411 16.90 -4.29 19.22
CA SER A 411 16.43 -3.89 17.89
C SER A 411 15.83 -5.05 17.11
N VAL A 412 16.34 -6.27 17.28
CA VAL A 412 15.68 -7.48 16.76
C VAL A 412 14.28 -7.59 17.34
N GLU A 413 14.14 -7.44 18.66
CA GLU A 413 12.84 -7.47 19.31
C GLU A 413 11.91 -6.34 18.82
N THR A 414 12.46 -5.14 18.66
CA THR A 414 11.70 -3.97 18.16
C THR A 414 11.18 -4.18 16.75
N VAL A 415 11.97 -4.78 15.87
CA VAL A 415 11.59 -5.01 14.47
C VAL A 415 10.62 -6.19 14.35
N ILE A 416 10.83 -7.28 15.09
CA ILE A 416 10.01 -8.49 15.03
C ILE A 416 8.71 -8.34 15.84
N ALA A 417 8.84 -7.93 17.11
CA ALA A 417 7.73 -7.88 18.07
C ALA A 417 7.19 -6.46 18.33
N GLY A 418 7.78 -5.43 17.72
CA GLY A 418 7.41 -4.02 17.89
C GLY A 418 8.08 -3.37 19.11
N ALA A 419 8.00 -2.04 19.17
CA ALA A 419 8.61 -1.25 20.25
C ALA A 419 7.93 -1.49 21.60
N GLN A 420 8.69 -1.32 22.70
CA GLN A 420 8.14 -1.41 24.06
C GLN A 420 7.10 -0.33 24.33
N LYS A 421 5.94 -0.71 24.89
CA LYS A 421 4.89 0.23 25.32
C LYS A 421 5.18 0.76 26.72
N LYS A 422 5.77 1.95 26.83
CA LYS A 422 6.09 2.58 28.12
C LYS A 422 4.90 3.09 28.92
N GLY A 423 3.72 3.19 28.34
CA GLY A 423 2.54 3.83 28.95
C GLY A 423 1.36 2.90 29.22
N LYS A 424 1.46 1.60 28.96
CA LYS A 424 0.36 0.68 29.24
C LYS A 424 0.44 0.19 30.68
N VAL A 425 -0.49 0.64 31.51
CA VAL A 425 -0.64 0.12 32.88
C VAL A 425 -1.37 -1.22 32.77
N VAL A 426 -0.63 -2.31 32.96
CA VAL A 426 -1.17 -3.66 33.10
C VAL A 426 -1.46 -3.87 34.59
N SER A 427 -2.65 -4.35 34.95
CA SER A 427 -2.99 -4.65 36.33
C SER A 427 -2.07 -5.75 36.89
N ALA A 428 -1.88 -5.79 38.22
CA ALA A 428 -1.04 -6.81 38.83
C ALA A 428 -1.56 -8.23 38.55
N GLU A 429 -2.87 -8.39 38.45
CA GLU A 429 -3.51 -9.67 38.11
C GLU A 429 -3.22 -10.08 36.67
N GLU A 430 -3.41 -9.18 35.70
CA GLU A 430 -3.07 -9.44 34.31
C GLU A 430 -1.58 -9.74 34.12
N LYS A 431 -0.69 -8.98 34.79
CA LYS A 431 0.76 -9.21 34.75
C LYS A 431 1.11 -10.60 35.26
N ARG A 432 0.43 -11.07 36.31
CA ARG A 432 0.59 -12.42 36.83
C ARG A 432 0.13 -13.46 35.79
N ILE A 433 -1.01 -13.30 35.18
CA ILE A 433 -1.52 -14.24 34.18
C ILE A 433 -0.54 -14.30 32.98
N ILE A 434 -0.06 -13.15 32.50
CA ILE A 434 0.93 -13.09 31.42
C ILE A 434 2.20 -13.82 31.79
N ALA A 435 2.72 -13.66 33.03
CA ALA A 435 3.92 -14.33 33.45
C ALA A 435 3.78 -15.86 33.45
N TYR A 436 2.65 -16.38 33.93
CA TYR A 436 2.38 -17.81 33.85
C TYR A 436 2.19 -18.30 32.43
N HIS A 437 1.59 -17.52 31.58
CA HIS A 437 1.43 -17.81 30.15
C HIS A 437 2.78 -17.99 29.45
N GLU A 438 3.69 -17.01 29.61
CA GLU A 438 5.03 -17.06 28.99
C GLU A 438 5.91 -18.17 29.57
N ILE A 439 5.87 -18.37 30.90
CA ILE A 439 6.56 -19.49 31.51
C ILE A 439 5.98 -20.84 31.08
N GLY A 440 4.66 -20.89 30.79
CA GLY A 440 4.00 -22.08 30.23
C GLY A 440 4.59 -22.49 28.88
N HIS A 441 4.80 -21.54 27.98
CA HIS A 441 5.49 -21.80 26.70
C HIS A 441 6.93 -22.25 26.93
N ALA A 442 7.67 -21.56 27.79
CA ALA A 442 9.07 -21.87 28.07
C ALA A 442 9.26 -23.26 28.71
N LEU A 443 8.42 -23.60 29.69
CA LEU A 443 8.48 -24.90 30.36
C LEU A 443 8.17 -26.03 29.39
N VAL A 444 7.06 -25.91 28.66
CA VAL A 444 6.65 -26.93 27.69
C VAL A 444 7.73 -27.11 26.62
N ALA A 445 8.36 -26.06 26.15
CA ALA A 445 9.46 -26.12 25.19
C ALA A 445 10.69 -26.85 25.81
N ALA A 446 11.11 -26.47 27.02
CA ALA A 446 12.28 -27.04 27.66
C ALA A 446 12.12 -28.52 28.08
N MET A 447 10.85 -28.95 28.25
CA MET A 447 10.53 -30.33 28.65
C MET A 447 10.37 -31.28 27.47
N GLN A 448 10.48 -30.79 26.23
CA GLN A 448 10.35 -31.62 25.04
C GLN A 448 11.71 -31.85 24.37
N THR A 449 11.85 -33.03 23.76
CA THR A 449 12.96 -33.31 22.85
C THR A 449 12.70 -32.64 21.52
N HIS A 450 13.74 -32.17 20.84
CA HIS A 450 13.63 -31.48 19.52
C HIS A 450 12.87 -30.17 19.55
N SER A 451 12.83 -29.48 20.70
CA SER A 451 12.33 -28.11 20.78
C SER A 451 13.51 -27.12 20.74
N ALA A 452 13.33 -25.98 20.11
CA ALA A 452 14.35 -24.94 20.11
C ALA A 452 14.58 -24.42 21.53
N PRO A 453 15.85 -24.17 21.93
CA PRO A 453 16.16 -23.65 23.25
C PRO A 453 15.47 -22.31 23.52
N VAL A 454 15.00 -22.12 24.74
CA VAL A 454 14.49 -20.84 25.21
C VAL A 454 15.67 -19.87 25.33
N HIS A 455 15.60 -18.74 24.67
CA HIS A 455 16.62 -17.69 24.67
C HIS A 455 16.27 -16.57 25.64
N LYS A 456 15.02 -16.13 25.65
CA LYS A 456 14.56 -15.00 26.46
C LYS A 456 13.04 -15.10 26.70
N ILE A 457 12.62 -14.71 27.91
CA ILE A 457 11.21 -14.61 28.29
C ILE A 457 10.96 -13.21 28.85
N THR A 458 9.91 -12.54 28.38
CA THR A 458 9.57 -11.18 28.83
C THR A 458 8.07 -10.97 28.95
N ILE A 459 7.66 -10.15 29.91
CA ILE A 459 6.28 -9.71 30.11
C ILE A 459 6.10 -8.22 29.83
N ILE A 460 7.07 -7.62 29.13
CA ILE A 460 6.99 -6.21 28.72
C ILE A 460 6.12 -6.10 27.46
N PRO A 461 4.99 -5.33 27.50
CA PRO A 461 4.10 -5.21 26.36
C PRO A 461 4.76 -4.53 25.15
N ARG A 462 4.45 -5.03 23.95
CA ARG A 462 4.95 -4.51 22.67
C ARG A 462 3.85 -3.84 21.83
N THR A 463 4.24 -3.03 20.84
CA THR A 463 3.30 -2.32 19.98
C THR A 463 2.57 -3.22 18.98
N SER A 464 3.08 -4.40 18.68
CA SER A 464 2.40 -5.43 17.88
C SER A 464 1.12 -5.99 18.53
N GLY A 465 0.91 -5.70 19.82
CA GLY A 465 -0.23 -6.21 20.59
C GLY A 465 0.15 -7.33 21.56
N ALA A 466 1.34 -7.89 21.44
CA ALA A 466 1.85 -8.88 22.39
C ALA A 466 1.99 -8.25 23.79
N LEU A 467 1.51 -8.97 24.80
CA LEU A 467 1.60 -8.57 26.21
C LEU A 467 2.87 -9.09 26.87
N GLY A 468 3.44 -10.15 26.34
CA GLY A 468 4.71 -10.78 26.62
C GLY A 468 5.14 -11.59 25.41
N TYR A 469 6.30 -12.22 25.46
CA TYR A 469 6.70 -13.26 24.51
C TYR A 469 7.84 -14.11 25.05
N THR A 470 7.86 -15.36 24.59
CA THR A 470 8.94 -16.32 24.82
C THR A 470 9.70 -16.52 23.53
N MET A 471 10.97 -16.11 23.51
CA MET A 471 11.84 -16.23 22.35
C MET A 471 12.57 -17.55 22.38
N GLN A 472 12.40 -18.35 21.33
CA GLN A 472 13.15 -19.58 21.10
C GLN A 472 14.09 -19.36 19.91
N VAL A 473 15.32 -19.81 20.04
CA VAL A 473 16.36 -19.68 19.00
C VAL A 473 16.92 -21.05 18.69
N GLU A 474 16.76 -21.50 17.47
CA GLU A 474 17.29 -22.79 17.03
C GLU A 474 18.82 -22.79 16.99
N SER A 475 19.43 -23.88 17.43
CA SER A 475 20.90 -24.04 17.45
C SER A 475 21.50 -24.17 16.03
N GLY A 476 20.68 -24.49 15.01
CA GLY A 476 21.07 -24.64 13.62
C GLY A 476 19.87 -24.46 12.69
N GLU A 477 20.11 -24.42 11.38
CA GLU A 477 19.03 -24.39 10.38
C GLU A 477 18.46 -25.79 10.16
N GLN A 478 17.24 -26.01 10.64
CA GLN A 478 16.51 -27.25 10.39
C GLN A 478 15.71 -27.11 9.11
N VAL A 479 16.13 -27.79 8.06
CA VAL A 479 15.49 -27.75 6.74
C VAL A 479 14.27 -28.70 6.67
N LEU A 480 14.33 -29.82 7.39
CA LEU A 480 13.27 -30.83 7.40
C LEU A 480 12.75 -31.00 8.83
N MET A 481 11.43 -30.91 8.98
CA MET A 481 10.75 -31.22 10.24
C MET A 481 9.97 -32.51 10.10
N ASN A 482 10.11 -33.40 11.06
CA ASN A 482 9.32 -34.64 11.10
C ASN A 482 7.96 -34.42 11.78
N LYS A 483 7.11 -35.46 11.79
CA LYS A 483 5.77 -35.41 12.39
C LYS A 483 5.82 -35.03 13.89
N ASP A 484 6.81 -35.58 14.62
CA ASP A 484 6.97 -35.34 16.05
C ASP A 484 7.46 -33.91 16.35
N ASP A 485 8.37 -33.36 15.52
CA ASP A 485 8.84 -31.98 15.65
C ASP A 485 7.68 -30.98 15.50
N LEU A 486 6.84 -31.16 14.47
CA LEU A 486 5.67 -30.33 14.25
C LEU A 486 4.64 -30.47 15.36
N PHE A 487 4.40 -31.69 15.83
CA PHE A 487 3.50 -31.95 16.95
C PHE A 487 4.02 -31.29 18.22
N ASN A 488 5.31 -31.42 18.55
CA ASN A 488 5.94 -30.78 19.70
C ASN A 488 5.86 -29.25 19.63
N ARG A 489 5.96 -28.69 18.43
CA ARG A 489 5.76 -27.25 18.23
C ARG A 489 4.32 -26.81 18.52
N ILE A 490 3.33 -27.63 18.13
CA ILE A 490 1.91 -27.38 18.50
C ILE A 490 1.73 -27.48 20.01
N VAL A 491 2.36 -28.46 20.68
CA VAL A 491 2.33 -28.62 22.15
C VAL A 491 2.89 -27.36 22.82
N THR A 492 4.02 -26.81 22.34
CA THR A 492 4.60 -25.58 22.84
C THR A 492 3.65 -24.38 22.69
N LEU A 493 3.00 -24.23 21.52
CA LEU A 493 2.01 -23.17 21.26
C LEU A 493 0.79 -23.28 22.20
N THR A 494 0.41 -24.48 22.63
CA THR A 494 -0.70 -24.64 23.60
C THR A 494 -0.27 -24.38 25.05
N GLY A 495 1.05 -24.29 25.34
CA GLY A 495 1.60 -24.18 26.69
C GLY A 495 1.11 -22.98 27.48
N GLY A 496 1.09 -21.79 26.87
CA GLY A 496 0.64 -20.56 27.54
C GLY A 496 -0.81 -20.64 28.00
N ARG A 497 -1.72 -21.02 27.09
CA ARG A 497 -3.12 -21.23 27.41
C ARG A 497 -3.32 -22.29 28.48
N THR A 498 -2.59 -23.38 28.41
CA THR A 498 -2.67 -24.47 29.39
C THR A 498 -2.21 -24.00 30.75
N ALA A 499 -1.19 -23.17 30.87
CA ALA A 499 -0.74 -22.56 32.11
C ALA A 499 -1.82 -21.66 32.75
N GLU A 500 -2.51 -20.85 31.96
CA GLU A 500 -3.65 -20.05 32.43
C GLU A 500 -4.74 -20.95 33.06
N GLU A 501 -5.09 -22.06 32.40
CA GLU A 501 -6.12 -22.97 32.88
C GLU A 501 -5.73 -23.71 34.15
N VAL A 502 -4.51 -24.25 34.20
CA VAL A 502 -4.06 -25.13 35.30
C VAL A 502 -3.70 -24.32 36.57
N ILE A 503 -3.07 -23.15 36.39
CA ILE A 503 -2.52 -22.39 37.52
C ILE A 503 -3.45 -21.21 37.90
N CYS A 504 -3.92 -20.48 36.91
CA CYS A 504 -4.73 -19.28 37.19
C CYS A 504 -6.24 -19.56 37.18
N HIS A 505 -6.68 -20.73 36.72
CA HIS A 505 -8.07 -21.16 36.60
C HIS A 505 -8.92 -20.18 35.74
N VAL A 506 -8.28 -19.52 34.80
CA VAL A 506 -8.91 -18.57 33.88
C VAL A 506 -8.57 -18.90 32.43
N VAL A 507 -9.32 -18.29 31.55
CA VAL A 507 -9.18 -18.42 30.10
C VAL A 507 -9.21 -17.02 29.52
N THR A 508 -8.10 -16.59 28.94
CA THR A 508 -8.01 -15.23 28.41
C THR A 508 -7.94 -15.20 26.86
N THR A 509 -8.05 -14.00 26.31
CA THR A 509 -7.86 -13.75 24.89
C THR A 509 -6.39 -13.69 24.49
N GLY A 510 -5.46 -13.77 25.45
CA GLY A 510 -4.01 -13.67 25.22
C GLY A 510 -3.47 -14.73 24.26
N ALA A 511 -4.01 -15.93 24.33
CA ALA A 511 -3.58 -17.08 23.51
C ALA A 511 -4.10 -17.06 22.06
N SER A 512 -4.76 -15.99 21.59
CA SER A 512 -5.42 -15.99 20.27
C SER A 512 -4.46 -16.26 19.10
N ASN A 513 -3.26 -15.68 19.13
CA ASN A 513 -2.24 -15.90 18.10
C ASN A 513 -1.66 -17.32 18.14
N ASP A 514 -1.45 -17.86 19.33
CA ASP A 514 -0.91 -19.22 19.51
C ASP A 514 -1.90 -20.28 19.01
N ILE A 515 -3.19 -20.07 19.30
CA ILE A 515 -4.27 -20.91 18.80
C ILE A 515 -4.34 -20.86 17.27
N GLU A 516 -4.21 -19.67 16.68
CA GLU A 516 -4.20 -19.52 15.22
C GLU A 516 -3.01 -20.25 14.60
N GLN A 517 -1.81 -20.08 15.15
CA GLN A 517 -0.60 -20.73 14.65
C GLN A 517 -0.65 -22.25 14.84
N ALA A 518 -1.09 -22.74 16.00
CA ALA A 518 -1.28 -24.15 16.25
C ALA A 518 -2.26 -24.77 15.26
N THR A 519 -3.37 -24.09 14.96
CA THR A 519 -4.38 -24.53 14.00
C THR A 519 -3.83 -24.57 12.57
N LYS A 520 -3.09 -23.55 12.14
CA LYS A 520 -2.43 -23.50 10.82
C LYS A 520 -1.44 -24.65 10.67
N LEU A 521 -0.64 -24.93 11.69
CA LEU A 521 0.37 -25.98 11.67
C LEU A 521 -0.28 -27.37 11.64
N ALA A 522 -1.26 -27.63 12.51
CA ALA A 522 -2.01 -28.88 12.53
C ALA A 522 -2.74 -29.13 11.19
N ARG A 523 -3.32 -28.08 10.59
CA ARG A 523 -3.93 -28.17 9.28
C ARG A 523 -2.91 -28.53 8.21
N ALA A 524 -1.75 -27.89 8.18
CA ALA A 524 -0.69 -28.17 7.22
C ALA A 524 -0.17 -29.62 7.34
N MET A 525 -0.07 -30.18 8.55
CA MET A 525 0.27 -31.59 8.77
C MET A 525 -0.70 -32.53 8.04
N VAL A 526 -2.01 -32.24 8.12
CA VAL A 526 -3.07 -33.07 7.52
C VAL A 526 -3.17 -32.83 6.01
N THR A 527 -3.13 -31.58 5.56
CA THR A 527 -3.51 -31.24 4.18
C THR A 527 -2.35 -31.15 3.20
N ARG A 528 -1.13 -30.85 3.70
CA ARG A 528 0.04 -30.54 2.84
C ARG A 528 1.18 -31.53 2.97
N TYR A 529 1.46 -31.98 4.21
CA TYR A 529 2.67 -32.76 4.46
C TYR A 529 2.44 -34.27 4.43
N GLY A 530 1.19 -34.73 4.24
CA GLY A 530 0.88 -36.15 4.22
C GLY A 530 1.17 -36.85 5.57
N MET A 531 1.02 -36.13 6.70
CA MET A 531 1.30 -36.65 8.04
C MET A 531 0.04 -37.16 8.76
N SER A 532 -1.06 -37.28 8.04
CA SER A 532 -2.33 -37.83 8.51
C SER A 532 -2.34 -39.34 8.33
N ASP A 533 -2.74 -40.09 9.37
CA ASP A 533 -2.91 -41.51 9.28
C ASP A 533 -4.17 -41.88 8.45
N LYS A 534 -5.10 -40.94 8.26
CA LYS A 534 -6.35 -41.12 7.52
C LYS A 534 -6.23 -40.84 6.04
N TYR A 535 -5.44 -39.84 5.67
CA TYR A 535 -5.30 -39.35 4.29
C TYR A 535 -3.96 -39.71 3.64
N ASP A 536 -3.04 -40.28 4.43
CA ASP A 536 -1.72 -40.69 3.95
C ASP A 536 -1.04 -39.59 3.12
N MET A 537 -0.50 -39.88 1.98
CA MET A 537 0.22 -38.92 1.09
C MET A 537 -0.71 -38.15 0.16
N MET A 538 -1.97 -37.95 0.51
CA MET A 538 -2.91 -37.16 -0.29
C MET A 538 -2.75 -35.65 -0.06
N GLY A 539 -2.44 -34.90 -1.12
CA GLY A 539 -2.44 -33.44 -1.09
C GLY A 539 -3.87 -32.88 -1.16
N LEU A 540 -4.34 -32.26 -0.11
CA LEU A 540 -5.72 -31.76 0.05
C LEU A 540 -5.84 -30.25 -0.02
N GLU A 541 -4.70 -29.55 -0.19
CA GLU A 541 -4.60 -28.09 -0.19
C GLU A 541 -3.58 -27.61 -1.22
N THR A 542 -3.92 -26.53 -1.91
CA THR A 542 -2.99 -25.80 -2.79
C THR A 542 -2.61 -24.47 -2.16
N VAL A 543 -1.32 -24.16 -2.20
CA VAL A 543 -0.80 -22.87 -1.73
C VAL A 543 -0.80 -21.89 -2.90
N ASN A 544 -1.57 -20.83 -2.77
CA ASN A 544 -1.51 -19.67 -3.65
C ASN A 544 -0.65 -18.60 -2.96
N ASN A 545 0.12 -17.82 -3.73
CA ASN A 545 0.97 -16.75 -3.18
C ASN A 545 2.06 -17.24 -2.18
N ALA A 546 2.84 -18.24 -2.56
CA ALA A 546 3.87 -18.85 -1.70
C ALA A 546 4.85 -17.83 -1.06
N TYR A 547 5.10 -16.69 -1.70
CA TYR A 547 6.04 -15.66 -1.26
C TYR A 547 5.42 -14.54 -0.40
N LEU A 548 4.08 -14.51 -0.23
CA LEU A 548 3.37 -13.43 0.47
C LEU A 548 2.48 -13.92 1.63
N GLY A 549 2.86 -15.01 2.26
CA GLY A 549 2.11 -15.56 3.40
C GLY A 549 1.10 -16.65 3.04
N GLY A 550 1.07 -17.06 1.75
CA GLY A 550 0.44 -18.30 1.32
C GLY A 550 -1.05 -18.41 1.62
N ASP A 551 -1.88 -17.73 0.84
CA ASP A 551 -3.30 -18.07 0.81
C ASP A 551 -3.45 -19.52 0.36
N THR A 552 -4.17 -20.31 1.15
CA THR A 552 -4.39 -21.73 0.88
C THR A 552 -5.82 -21.96 0.48
N SER A 553 -6.03 -22.83 -0.49
CA SER A 553 -7.36 -23.28 -0.90
C SER A 553 -7.45 -24.80 -0.83
N LEU A 554 -8.49 -25.29 -0.14
CA LEU A 554 -8.79 -26.73 -0.10
C LEU A 554 -9.23 -27.21 -1.48
N THR A 555 -8.68 -28.35 -1.92
CA THR A 555 -8.98 -29.02 -3.20
C THR A 555 -9.73 -30.33 -2.98
N CYS A 556 -10.65 -30.35 -2.03
CA CYS A 556 -11.40 -31.55 -1.64
C CYS A 556 -12.90 -31.28 -1.51
N SER A 557 -13.70 -32.34 -1.37
CA SER A 557 -15.15 -32.24 -1.14
C SER A 557 -15.46 -31.60 0.22
N ALA A 558 -16.67 -31.05 0.38
CA ALA A 558 -17.13 -30.49 1.65
C ALA A 558 -17.12 -31.50 2.80
N GLU A 559 -17.43 -32.77 2.51
CA GLU A 559 -17.37 -33.87 3.48
C GLU A 559 -15.92 -34.12 3.94
N THR A 560 -14.97 -34.16 3.00
CA THR A 560 -13.55 -34.31 3.32
C THR A 560 -13.06 -33.11 4.14
N ALA A 561 -13.46 -31.87 3.80
CA ALA A 561 -13.12 -30.68 4.56
C ALA A 561 -13.64 -30.72 6.01
N ALA A 562 -14.86 -31.24 6.22
CA ALA A 562 -15.41 -31.46 7.57
C ALA A 562 -14.56 -32.49 8.36
N ASN A 563 -14.18 -33.57 7.73
CA ASN A 563 -13.34 -34.60 8.35
C ASN A 563 -11.91 -34.10 8.67
N ILE A 564 -11.32 -33.25 7.80
CA ILE A 564 -10.04 -32.58 8.07
C ILE A 564 -10.16 -31.73 9.34
N ASN A 565 -11.22 -30.97 9.51
CA ASN A 565 -11.42 -30.16 10.71
C ASN A 565 -11.51 -31.00 11.99
N LEU A 566 -12.13 -32.19 11.93
CA LEU A 566 -12.18 -33.11 13.07
C LEU A 566 -10.79 -33.66 13.42
N GLU A 567 -9.96 -33.97 12.44
CA GLU A 567 -8.60 -34.45 12.66
C GLU A 567 -7.69 -33.36 13.19
N VAL A 568 -7.78 -32.14 12.66
CA VAL A 568 -7.09 -30.96 13.19
C VAL A 568 -7.45 -30.72 14.66
N LEU A 569 -8.73 -30.81 15.00
CA LEU A 569 -9.20 -30.70 16.38
C LEU A 569 -8.63 -31.79 17.28
N ASP A 570 -8.51 -33.02 16.81
CA ASP A 570 -7.92 -34.14 17.57
C ASP A 570 -6.44 -33.91 17.84
N ILE A 571 -5.68 -33.46 16.83
CA ILE A 571 -4.26 -33.10 16.99
C ILE A 571 -4.09 -32.02 18.06
N ILE A 572 -4.89 -30.95 18.00
CA ILE A 572 -4.82 -29.84 18.97
C ILE A 572 -5.20 -30.32 20.38
N LYS A 573 -6.23 -31.16 20.51
CA LYS A 573 -6.62 -31.72 21.82
C LYS A 573 -5.51 -32.58 22.43
N LYS A 574 -4.90 -33.46 21.62
CA LYS A 574 -3.75 -34.28 22.08
C LYS A 574 -2.56 -33.43 22.50
N ALA A 575 -2.28 -32.36 21.74
CA ALA A 575 -1.22 -31.41 22.08
C ALA A 575 -1.50 -30.67 23.39
N HIS A 576 -2.73 -30.18 23.56
CA HIS A 576 -3.18 -29.50 24.78
C HIS A 576 -3.10 -30.42 26.02
N GLU A 577 -3.53 -31.68 25.90
CA GLU A 577 -3.45 -32.65 26.99
C GLU A 577 -2.00 -32.96 27.35
N LYS A 578 -1.10 -33.11 26.35
CA LYS A 578 0.34 -33.31 26.62
C LYS A 578 0.94 -32.10 27.34
N ALA A 579 0.60 -30.85 26.91
CA ALA A 579 1.03 -29.65 27.58
C ALA A 579 0.52 -29.60 29.04
N ARG A 580 -0.73 -30.01 29.29
CA ARG A 580 -1.33 -30.09 30.62
C ARG A 580 -0.57 -31.04 31.54
N CYS A 581 -0.23 -32.25 31.08
CA CYS A 581 0.55 -33.19 31.83
C CYS A 581 1.93 -32.61 32.20
N LEU A 582 2.64 -32.02 31.22
CA LEU A 582 3.96 -31.41 31.44
C LEU A 582 3.94 -30.28 32.50
N ILE A 583 2.92 -29.44 32.47
CA ILE A 583 2.74 -28.33 33.41
C ILE A 583 2.37 -28.86 34.79
N GLN A 584 1.46 -29.84 34.91
CA GLN A 584 1.05 -30.43 36.17
C GLN A 584 2.20 -31.14 36.89
N GLU A 585 3.06 -31.84 36.14
CA GLU A 585 4.24 -32.50 36.70
C GLU A 585 5.30 -31.52 37.24
N ASN A 586 5.29 -30.25 36.75
CA ASN A 586 6.31 -29.25 37.05
C ASN A 586 5.72 -27.94 37.63
N ILE A 587 4.63 -28.03 38.40
CA ILE A 587 3.94 -26.87 39.01
C ILE A 587 4.89 -26.01 39.87
N GLN A 588 5.80 -26.62 40.62
CA GLN A 588 6.77 -25.89 41.46
C GLN A 588 7.69 -25.01 40.58
N VAL A 589 8.24 -25.57 39.51
CA VAL A 589 9.05 -24.80 38.54
C VAL A 589 8.27 -23.63 37.97
N MET A 590 6.98 -23.85 37.63
CA MET A 590 6.10 -22.78 37.15
C MET A 590 5.98 -21.62 38.12
N HIS A 591 5.80 -21.92 39.42
CA HIS A 591 5.67 -20.89 40.45
C HIS A 591 6.97 -20.12 40.67
N GLU A 592 8.10 -20.80 40.76
CA GLU A 592 9.40 -20.16 40.97
C GLU A 592 9.84 -19.31 39.80
N ALA A 593 9.72 -19.85 38.58
CA ALA A 593 10.06 -19.12 37.37
C ALA A 593 9.13 -17.93 37.13
N ALA A 594 7.80 -18.07 37.35
CA ALA A 594 6.88 -16.97 37.22
C ALA A 594 7.10 -15.86 38.24
N THR A 595 7.42 -16.21 39.49
CA THR A 595 7.78 -15.23 40.53
C THR A 595 9.04 -14.46 40.15
N PHE A 596 10.07 -15.15 39.69
CA PHE A 596 11.32 -14.53 39.26
C PHE A 596 11.12 -13.63 38.03
N LEU A 597 10.25 -14.06 37.08
CA LEU A 597 9.87 -13.26 35.90
C LEU A 597 9.08 -12.01 36.30
N LEU A 598 8.19 -12.09 37.30
CA LEU A 598 7.43 -10.93 37.80
C LEU A 598 8.35 -9.89 38.46
N GLU A 599 9.41 -10.31 39.11
CA GLU A 599 10.39 -9.41 39.74
C GLU A 599 11.31 -8.74 38.70
N LYS A 600 11.84 -9.50 37.74
CA LYS A 600 12.79 -9.01 36.73
C LYS A 600 12.15 -8.45 35.45
N GLU A 601 10.88 -8.76 35.17
CA GLU A 601 10.12 -8.47 33.96
C GLU A 601 10.69 -9.11 32.68
N THR A 602 11.95 -9.51 32.69
CA THR A 602 12.66 -10.19 31.61
C THR A 602 13.71 -11.11 32.18
N ILE A 603 13.74 -12.36 31.74
CA ILE A 603 14.73 -13.36 32.13
C ILE A 603 15.36 -14.01 30.89
N THR A 604 16.63 -14.43 31.04
CA THR A 604 17.34 -15.16 29.99
C THR A 604 16.97 -16.64 30.01
N GLY A 605 17.18 -17.33 28.89
CA GLY A 605 17.01 -18.79 28.86
C GLY A 605 17.90 -19.54 29.83
N GLU A 606 19.13 -19.04 30.08
CA GLU A 606 20.07 -19.62 31.06
C GLU A 606 19.52 -19.52 32.48
N GLU A 607 19.01 -18.34 32.88
CA GLU A 607 18.39 -18.14 34.20
C GLU A 607 17.16 -19.04 34.37
N PHE A 608 16.33 -19.17 33.34
CA PHE A 608 15.18 -20.08 33.35
C PHE A 608 15.61 -21.55 33.49
N MET A 609 16.62 -22.00 32.73
CA MET A 609 17.14 -23.34 32.80
C MET A 609 17.78 -23.64 34.16
N HIS A 610 18.44 -22.65 34.78
CA HIS A 610 18.97 -22.79 36.13
C HIS A 610 17.84 -23.06 37.14
N ILE A 611 16.75 -22.33 37.10
CA ILE A 611 15.58 -22.57 37.97
C ILE A 611 15.00 -23.96 37.70
N LEU A 612 14.82 -24.36 36.43
CA LEU A 612 14.33 -25.67 36.07
C LEU A 612 15.16 -26.80 36.63
N HIS A 613 16.50 -26.69 36.57
CA HIS A 613 17.41 -27.72 37.06
C HIS A 613 17.48 -27.75 38.60
N SER A 614 17.52 -26.59 39.28
CA SER A 614 17.59 -26.52 40.75
C SER A 614 16.36 -27.18 41.39
N VAL A 615 15.15 -26.81 40.94
CA VAL A 615 13.90 -27.38 41.49
C VAL A 615 13.78 -28.89 41.24
N ARG A 616 14.35 -29.38 40.14
CA ARG A 616 14.30 -30.83 39.80
C ARG A 616 15.36 -31.65 40.56
N GLN A 617 16.45 -31.05 40.99
CA GLN A 617 17.45 -31.72 41.82
C GLN A 617 17.03 -31.84 43.29
N GLU A 618 16.09 -31.02 43.74
CA GLU A 618 15.53 -31.08 45.11
C GLU A 618 14.40 -32.11 45.24
N LYS A 619 13.90 -32.68 44.14
CA LYS A 619 12.93 -33.81 44.09
C LYS A 619 13.68 -35.15 43.99
#